data_ba8ee508a04cb9a564342fb9cb7fde53
#
_entry.id   ba8ee508a04cb9a564342fb9cb7fde53
#
_cell.length_a   1.000
_cell.length_b   1.000
_cell.length_c   1.000
_cell.angle_alpha   90.00
_cell.angle_beta   90.00
_cell.angle_gamma   90.00
#
_symmetry.space_group_name_H-M   'P 1'
#
loop_
_entity.id
_entity.type
_entity.pdbx_description
1 polymer ?
#
loop_
_entity_poly.entity_id
_entity_poly.type
_entity_poly.pdbx_seq_one_letter_code
_entity_poly.pdbx_strand_id
1 'polypeptide(L)'
;MTPIAFAQDGAQSPQLKEYVDPPAIKAVDTVFMEEMTWLEIRNALKSGKTTVIVAAGGLEATGPFITLDKHQNMLRGSTDMIARKLGNALIAPEIRYVPADDGARGPYLGDFNITLAAYKSILTDICTTLKNDGFREIILIGDHQGAQQGLKEVSEELGPKWATSPARVHYIAEYYDRSAVNDYIKTTLHITQKRGGFSDNYYNTAILRAVNPESARLKERTDADHLSVNGVNLKPIEKTIENGKAILQMQTDQTVKAIQAAVRGRSAK
;
A
#
# COMPACT_ATOMS: atom_id res chain seq x y z
N MET A 1 -2.11 6.49 -29.92
CA MET A 1 -1.76 7.68 -29.12
C MET A 1 -0.30 7.96 -29.32
N THR A 2 0.04 9.07 -29.90
CA THR A 2 1.42 9.51 -30.17
C THR A 2 2.10 9.77 -28.81
N PRO A 3 3.31 9.29 -28.56
CA PRO A 3 4.01 9.65 -27.34
C PRO A 3 4.24 11.16 -27.35
N ILE A 4 3.92 11.82 -26.25
CA ILE A 4 4.32 13.21 -26.06
C ILE A 4 5.83 13.20 -25.98
N ALA A 5 6.48 13.45 -27.13
CA ALA A 5 7.88 13.77 -27.15
C ALA A 5 8.03 15.10 -26.40
N PHE A 6 8.65 15.10 -25.25
CA PHE A 6 9.17 16.32 -24.65
C PHE A 6 10.19 16.85 -25.63
N ALA A 7 9.83 17.87 -26.37
CA ALA A 7 10.62 18.45 -27.42
C ALA A 7 11.97 18.91 -26.83
N GLN A 8 13.05 18.44 -27.41
CA GLN A 8 14.42 18.89 -27.08
C GLN A 8 14.67 20.36 -27.42
N ASP A 9 13.72 21.03 -28.07
CA ASP A 9 13.81 22.45 -28.47
C ASP A 9 13.33 23.46 -27.41
N GLY A 10 12.91 23.01 -26.23
CA GLY A 10 12.42 23.87 -25.17
C GLY A 10 13.45 24.61 -24.32
N ALA A 11 14.75 24.41 -24.56
CA ALA A 11 15.84 24.94 -23.70
C ALA A 11 16.05 26.48 -23.79
N GLN A 12 15.30 27.18 -24.60
CA GLN A 12 15.51 28.63 -24.84
C GLN A 12 14.45 29.55 -24.20
N SER A 13 13.40 29.03 -23.59
CA SER A 13 12.41 29.83 -22.87
C SER A 13 12.91 30.14 -21.45
N PRO A 14 12.85 31.43 -20.99
CA PRO A 14 13.18 31.78 -19.60
C PRO A 14 12.42 30.96 -18.56
N GLN A 15 11.19 30.53 -18.85
CA GLN A 15 10.37 29.68 -18.00
C GLN A 15 10.91 28.25 -17.88
N LEU A 16 11.64 27.76 -18.90
CA LEU A 16 12.27 26.44 -18.87
C LEU A 16 13.61 26.42 -18.14
N LYS A 17 14.26 27.57 -17.97
CA LYS A 17 15.52 27.67 -17.22
C LYS A 17 15.34 27.24 -15.77
N GLU A 18 14.21 27.58 -15.14
CA GLU A 18 13.86 27.16 -13.78
C GLU A 18 13.65 25.63 -13.68
N TYR A 19 13.21 24.97 -14.77
CA TYR A 19 13.09 23.51 -14.80
C TYR A 19 14.43 22.80 -15.05
N VAL A 20 15.35 23.45 -15.75
CA VAL A 20 16.67 22.88 -16.08
C VAL A 20 17.66 23.10 -14.94
N ASP A 21 17.63 24.25 -14.29
CA ASP A 21 18.50 24.65 -13.19
C ASP A 21 17.66 25.26 -12.04
N PRO A 22 16.82 24.42 -11.38
CA PRO A 22 15.96 24.89 -10.32
C PRO A 22 16.77 25.23 -9.05
N PRO A 23 16.25 26.13 -8.21
CA PRO A 23 16.88 26.42 -6.92
C PRO A 23 16.95 25.15 -6.07
N ALA A 24 17.99 25.04 -5.24
CA ALA A 24 18.15 23.93 -4.33
C ALA A 24 16.98 23.89 -3.33
N ILE A 25 16.25 22.79 -3.32
CA ILE A 25 15.18 22.53 -2.35
C ILE A 25 15.72 21.59 -1.29
N LYS A 26 15.50 21.91 -0.02
CA LYS A 26 15.79 20.98 1.07
C LYS A 26 14.79 19.85 1.01
N ALA A 27 15.26 18.62 0.79
CA ALA A 27 14.40 17.45 0.76
C ALA A 27 13.68 17.25 2.11
N VAL A 28 12.40 16.91 2.04
CA VAL A 28 11.60 16.48 3.19
C VAL A 28 11.90 15.00 3.46
N ASP A 29 11.95 14.61 4.74
CA ASP A 29 12.10 13.20 5.10
C ASP A 29 10.76 12.45 4.90
N THR A 30 10.48 12.13 3.66
CA THR A 30 9.34 11.32 3.26
C THR A 30 9.74 10.27 2.23
N VAL A 31 8.96 9.21 2.13
CA VAL A 31 9.03 8.19 1.06
C VAL A 31 7.80 8.22 0.16
N PHE A 32 6.80 9.05 0.48
CA PHE A 32 5.56 9.21 -0.27
C PHE A 32 5.73 10.22 -1.40
N MET A 33 5.58 9.78 -2.65
CA MET A 33 5.77 10.63 -3.84
C MET A 33 4.79 11.80 -3.87
N GLU A 34 3.58 11.64 -3.34
CA GLU A 34 2.56 12.71 -3.26
C GLU A 34 2.94 13.87 -2.32
N GLU A 35 3.92 13.65 -1.44
CA GLU A 35 4.47 14.65 -0.52
C GLU A 35 5.77 15.27 -1.06
N MET A 36 6.24 14.82 -2.23
CA MET A 36 7.47 15.27 -2.88
C MET A 36 7.17 16.20 -4.04
N THR A 37 8.06 17.13 -4.28
CA THR A 37 8.13 17.86 -5.55
C THR A 37 8.72 16.96 -6.64
N TRP A 38 8.47 17.27 -7.90
CA TRP A 38 9.07 16.54 -9.02
C TRP A 38 10.60 16.52 -8.98
N LEU A 39 11.21 17.58 -8.43
CA LEU A 39 12.67 17.67 -8.24
C LEU A 39 13.18 16.67 -7.21
N GLU A 40 12.48 16.50 -6.11
CA GLU A 40 12.83 15.53 -5.08
C GLU A 40 12.71 14.11 -5.62
N ILE A 41 11.65 13.80 -6.40
CA ILE A 41 11.50 12.50 -7.07
C ILE A 41 12.67 12.26 -8.05
N ARG A 42 12.98 13.24 -8.90
CA ARG A 42 14.11 13.16 -9.82
C ARG A 42 15.45 12.89 -9.09
N ASN A 43 15.69 13.61 -8.01
CA ASN A 43 16.91 13.47 -7.22
C ASN A 43 16.96 12.12 -6.49
N ALA A 44 15.82 11.63 -5.99
CA ALA A 44 15.69 10.30 -5.40
C ALA A 44 16.03 9.20 -6.42
N LEU A 45 15.49 9.27 -7.64
CA LEU A 45 15.84 8.35 -8.73
C LEU A 45 17.33 8.40 -9.06
N LYS A 46 17.93 9.60 -9.18
CA LYS A 46 19.36 9.78 -9.42
C LYS A 46 20.24 9.22 -8.29
N SER A 47 19.75 9.24 -7.05
CA SER A 47 20.45 8.65 -5.89
C SER A 47 20.26 7.13 -5.76
N GLY A 48 19.55 6.48 -6.70
CA GLY A 48 19.38 5.04 -6.74
C GLY A 48 18.06 4.53 -6.13
N LYS A 49 17.11 5.39 -5.75
CA LYS A 49 15.76 4.97 -5.34
C LYS A 49 14.94 4.59 -6.57
N THR A 50 15.21 3.42 -7.13
CA THR A 50 14.58 2.92 -8.36
C THR A 50 13.48 1.90 -8.14
N THR A 51 13.15 1.60 -6.91
CA THR A 51 12.01 0.78 -6.51
C THR A 51 10.83 1.68 -6.18
N VAL A 52 9.62 1.32 -6.62
CA VAL A 52 8.39 2.03 -6.24
C VAL A 52 7.31 1.04 -5.82
N ILE A 53 6.63 1.36 -4.72
CA ILE A 53 5.50 0.58 -4.20
C ILE A 53 4.22 1.22 -4.69
N VAL A 54 3.39 0.47 -5.41
CA VAL A 54 2.02 0.81 -5.78
C VAL A 54 1.10 0.02 -4.85
N ALA A 55 0.48 0.73 -3.92
CA ALA A 55 -0.38 0.16 -2.90
C ALA A 55 -1.85 0.37 -3.25
N ALA A 56 -2.67 -0.67 -3.09
CA ALA A 56 -4.10 -0.60 -3.33
C ALA A 56 -4.90 -1.03 -2.10
N GLY A 57 -5.75 -0.14 -1.61
CA GLY A 57 -6.73 -0.40 -0.55
C GLY A 57 -8.13 -0.15 -1.08
N GLY A 58 -9.15 -0.54 -0.34
CA GLY A 58 -10.55 -0.27 -0.68
C GLY A 58 -11.19 0.67 0.33
N LEU A 59 -12.22 1.40 -0.07
CA LEU A 59 -13.11 2.05 0.87
C LEU A 59 -14.22 1.05 1.19
N GLU A 60 -14.24 0.55 2.42
CA GLU A 60 -15.10 -0.57 2.83
C GLU A 60 -15.77 -0.29 4.18
N ALA A 61 -17.05 -0.56 4.26
CA ALA A 61 -17.79 -0.52 5.52
C ALA A 61 -17.37 -1.68 6.43
N THR A 62 -16.85 -1.34 7.62
CA THR A 62 -16.27 -2.30 8.56
C THR A 62 -16.81 -2.05 9.95
N GLY A 63 -17.97 -2.58 10.25
CA GLY A 63 -18.62 -2.35 11.55
C GLY A 63 -18.87 -0.88 11.86
N PRO A 64 -19.48 -0.54 13.01
CA PRO A 64 -19.90 0.82 13.32
C PRO A 64 -18.76 1.72 13.85
N PHE A 65 -17.61 1.16 14.20
CA PHE A 65 -16.54 1.89 14.90
C PHE A 65 -15.25 2.01 14.10
N ILE A 66 -15.19 1.51 12.87
CA ILE A 66 -14.02 1.63 12.00
C ILE A 66 -14.39 2.51 10.80
N THR A 67 -13.53 3.47 10.48
CA THR A 67 -13.74 4.35 9.33
C THR A 67 -13.57 3.60 8.00
N LEU A 68 -14.21 4.09 6.94
CA LEU A 68 -14.17 3.45 5.62
C LEU A 68 -12.76 3.35 5.04
N ASP A 69 -11.85 4.23 5.47
CA ASP A 69 -10.46 4.32 5.01
C ASP A 69 -9.48 3.42 5.80
N LYS A 70 -9.98 2.37 6.46
CA LYS A 70 -9.12 1.47 7.25
C LYS A 70 -7.92 0.94 6.47
N HIS A 71 -8.16 0.50 5.23
CA HIS A 71 -7.12 -0.06 4.38
C HIS A 71 -6.04 0.97 4.02
N GLN A 72 -6.46 2.24 3.76
CA GLN A 72 -5.56 3.34 3.49
C GLN A 72 -4.65 3.63 4.69
N ASN A 73 -5.24 3.69 5.88
CA ASN A 73 -4.47 3.93 7.10
C ASN A 73 -3.47 2.79 7.38
N MET A 74 -3.90 1.55 7.18
CA MET A 74 -3.01 0.38 7.34
C MET A 74 -1.89 0.37 6.30
N LEU A 75 -2.21 0.63 5.02
CA LEU A 75 -1.24 0.72 3.94
C LEU A 75 -0.25 1.84 4.18
N ARG A 76 -0.72 3.03 4.58
CA ARG A 76 0.19 4.16 4.87
C ARG A 76 1.22 3.80 5.93
N GLY A 77 0.79 3.15 7.02
CA GLY A 77 1.71 2.69 8.07
C GLY A 77 2.68 1.61 7.60
N SER A 78 2.17 0.58 6.92
CA SER A 78 2.99 -0.55 6.47
C SER A 78 3.94 -0.18 5.33
N THR A 79 3.50 0.61 4.35
CA THR A 79 4.33 0.98 3.20
C THR A 79 5.47 1.91 3.58
N ASP A 80 5.26 2.84 4.53
CA ASP A 80 6.35 3.66 5.10
C ASP A 80 7.45 2.77 5.68
N MET A 81 7.07 1.82 6.54
CA MET A 81 8.02 0.89 7.15
C MET A 81 8.72 0.01 6.10
N ILE A 82 7.99 -0.49 5.10
CA ILE A 82 8.53 -1.31 4.01
C ILE A 82 9.54 -0.50 3.18
N ALA A 83 9.16 0.69 2.72
CA ALA A 83 10.00 1.53 1.86
C ALA A 83 11.28 1.98 2.58
N ARG A 84 11.18 2.39 3.85
CA ARG A 84 12.35 2.76 4.67
C ARG A 84 13.26 1.57 4.92
N LYS A 85 12.70 0.37 5.16
CA LYS A 85 13.49 -0.84 5.38
C LYS A 85 14.18 -1.34 4.10
N LEU A 86 13.57 -1.15 2.93
CA LEU A 86 14.20 -1.42 1.63
C LEU A 86 15.33 -0.42 1.33
N GLY A 87 15.20 0.83 1.76
CA GLY A 87 16.21 1.90 1.61
C GLY A 87 16.25 2.56 0.23
N ASN A 88 15.86 1.84 -0.82
CA ASN A 88 15.86 2.30 -2.22
C ASN A 88 14.46 2.46 -2.82
N ALA A 89 13.42 2.54 -1.99
CA ALA A 89 12.04 2.57 -2.44
C ALA A 89 11.36 3.92 -2.16
N LEU A 90 10.44 4.29 -3.06
CA LEU A 90 9.41 5.30 -2.88
C LEU A 90 8.03 4.65 -2.91
N ILE A 91 6.99 5.40 -2.51
CA ILE A 91 5.60 4.96 -2.51
C ILE A 91 4.82 5.86 -3.46
N ALA A 92 4.19 5.28 -4.48
CA ALA A 92 3.28 6.00 -5.37
C ALA A 92 1.98 6.38 -4.65
N PRO A 93 1.23 7.39 -5.13
CA PRO A 93 -0.09 7.69 -4.62
C PRO A 93 -0.98 6.45 -4.58
N GLU A 94 -1.67 6.27 -3.47
CA GLU A 94 -2.44 5.06 -3.17
C GLU A 94 -3.68 4.93 -4.05
N ILE A 95 -3.99 3.72 -4.50
CA ILE A 95 -5.21 3.41 -5.24
C ILE A 95 -6.31 3.07 -4.23
N ARG A 96 -7.30 3.96 -4.12
CA ARG A 96 -8.39 3.87 -3.13
C ARG A 96 -9.63 3.14 -3.61
N TYR A 97 -9.75 2.91 -4.92
CA TYR A 97 -10.89 2.25 -5.53
C TYR A 97 -10.45 0.92 -6.11
N VAL A 98 -11.05 -0.16 -5.63
CA VAL A 98 -10.73 -1.54 -6.03
C VAL A 98 -12.03 -2.27 -6.37
N PRO A 99 -11.98 -3.43 -7.04
CA PRO A 99 -13.16 -4.28 -7.23
C PRO A 99 -13.79 -4.71 -5.91
N ALA A 100 -15.09 -4.99 -5.95
CA ALA A 100 -15.77 -5.60 -4.82
C ALA A 100 -15.09 -6.92 -4.45
N ASP A 101 -15.16 -7.26 -3.18
CA ASP A 101 -14.94 -8.62 -2.72
C ASP A 101 -16.16 -9.49 -3.14
N ASP A 102 -15.92 -10.75 -3.55
CA ASP A 102 -16.97 -11.69 -3.93
C ASP A 102 -17.89 -12.11 -2.75
N GLY A 103 -17.54 -11.71 -1.55
CA GLY A 103 -18.32 -11.90 -0.34
C GLY A 103 -19.31 -10.77 -0.10
N ALA A 104 -20.51 -10.90 -0.59
CA ALA A 104 -21.72 -10.17 -0.20
C ALA A 104 -21.51 -8.74 0.33
N ARG A 105 -21.94 -7.74 -0.42
CA ARG A 105 -22.28 -6.44 0.13
C ARG A 105 -23.18 -6.64 1.33
N GLY A 106 -22.69 -6.33 2.51
CA GLY A 106 -23.54 -6.18 3.68
C GLY A 106 -24.57 -5.05 3.45
N PRO A 107 -25.55 -4.91 4.32
CA PRO A 107 -26.54 -3.83 4.23
C PRO A 107 -25.97 -2.44 4.53
N TYR A 108 -24.65 -2.29 4.53
CA TYR A 108 -23.96 -1.08 4.95
C TYR A 108 -23.66 -0.17 3.77
N LEU A 109 -23.62 1.13 4.06
CA LEU A 109 -23.24 2.18 3.10
C LEU A 109 -21.75 2.43 3.17
N GLY A 110 -21.14 2.83 2.05
CA GLY A 110 -19.78 3.33 2.01
C GLY A 110 -18.77 2.46 1.26
N ASP A 111 -19.19 1.33 0.69
CA ASP A 111 -18.34 0.55 -0.21
C ASP A 111 -18.28 1.22 -1.58
N PHE A 112 -17.08 1.69 -1.95
CA PHE A 112 -16.84 2.33 -3.25
C PHE A 112 -16.06 1.36 -4.15
N ASN A 113 -16.79 0.60 -4.95
CA ASN A 113 -16.22 -0.41 -5.82
C ASN A 113 -16.19 0.02 -7.28
N ILE A 114 -15.17 -0.42 -8.01
CA ILE A 114 -15.05 -0.29 -9.46
C ILE A 114 -15.01 -1.66 -10.11
N THR A 115 -15.18 -1.71 -11.43
CA THR A 115 -15.05 -2.98 -12.15
C THR A 115 -13.59 -3.45 -12.20
N LEU A 116 -13.36 -4.76 -12.27
CA LEU A 116 -12.01 -5.31 -12.44
C LEU A 116 -11.32 -4.74 -13.70
N ALA A 117 -12.06 -4.54 -14.78
CA ALA A 117 -11.52 -3.96 -16.01
C ALA A 117 -11.02 -2.53 -15.82
N ALA A 118 -11.80 -1.67 -15.14
CA ALA A 118 -11.37 -0.30 -14.81
C ALA A 118 -10.15 -0.29 -13.88
N TYR A 119 -10.15 -1.16 -12.88
CA TYR A 119 -9.03 -1.29 -11.96
C TYR A 119 -7.73 -1.71 -12.65
N LYS A 120 -7.79 -2.73 -13.51
CA LYS A 120 -6.63 -3.18 -14.30
C LYS A 120 -6.12 -2.09 -15.25
N SER A 121 -7.02 -1.32 -15.85
CA SER A 121 -6.63 -0.17 -16.70
C SER A 121 -5.85 0.86 -15.90
N ILE A 122 -6.36 1.27 -14.73
CA ILE A 122 -5.69 2.22 -13.82
C ILE A 122 -4.30 1.69 -13.43
N LEU A 123 -4.21 0.45 -12.99
CA LEU A 123 -2.94 -0.18 -12.61
C LEU A 123 -1.93 -0.19 -13.76
N THR A 124 -2.38 -0.55 -14.97
CA THR A 124 -1.54 -0.61 -16.17
C THR A 124 -0.98 0.77 -16.53
N ASP A 125 -1.82 1.81 -16.47
CA ASP A 125 -1.41 3.19 -16.78
C ASP A 125 -0.43 3.73 -15.72
N ILE A 126 -0.68 3.49 -14.44
CA ILE A 126 0.23 3.87 -13.35
C ILE A 126 1.59 3.15 -13.50
N CYS A 127 1.60 1.84 -13.70
CA CYS A 127 2.84 1.09 -13.88
C CYS A 127 3.63 1.57 -15.11
N THR A 128 2.92 1.89 -16.21
CA THR A 128 3.54 2.41 -17.44
C THR A 128 4.15 3.79 -17.22
N THR A 129 3.47 4.66 -16.50
CA THR A 129 3.99 5.99 -16.11
C THR A 129 5.24 5.84 -15.27
N LEU A 130 5.20 5.07 -14.20
CA LEU A 130 6.35 4.85 -13.31
C LEU A 130 7.56 4.27 -14.04
N LYS A 131 7.34 3.31 -14.95
CA LYS A 131 8.39 2.80 -15.83
C LYS A 131 9.01 3.90 -16.70
N ASN A 132 8.19 4.76 -17.29
CA ASN A 132 8.64 5.85 -18.15
C ASN A 132 9.41 6.93 -17.36
N ASP A 133 9.07 7.13 -16.09
CA ASP A 133 9.78 8.01 -15.16
C ASP A 133 11.15 7.46 -14.73
N GLY A 134 11.42 6.18 -14.98
CA GLY A 134 12.73 5.56 -14.72
C GLY A 134 12.79 4.60 -13.54
N PHE A 135 11.66 4.26 -12.92
CA PHE A 135 11.61 3.20 -11.92
C PHE A 135 11.87 1.83 -12.57
N ARG A 136 12.60 0.98 -11.87
CA ARG A 136 13.03 -0.34 -12.35
C ARG A 136 12.27 -1.49 -11.71
N GLU A 137 11.96 -1.37 -10.43
CA GLU A 137 11.21 -2.39 -9.68
C GLU A 137 9.90 -1.77 -9.21
N ILE A 138 8.80 -2.18 -9.83
CA ILE A 138 7.44 -1.71 -9.52
C ILE A 138 6.76 -2.79 -8.72
N ILE A 139 6.49 -2.52 -7.45
CA ILE A 139 5.99 -3.48 -6.47
C ILE A 139 4.50 -3.24 -6.29
N LEU A 140 3.68 -4.24 -6.59
CA LEU A 140 2.23 -4.20 -6.41
C LEU A 140 1.85 -4.93 -5.13
N ILE A 141 1.21 -4.23 -4.19
CA ILE A 141 0.64 -4.80 -2.96
C ILE A 141 -0.80 -4.32 -2.76
N GLY A 142 -1.61 -5.10 -2.07
CA GLY A 142 -3.00 -4.74 -1.79
C GLY A 142 -3.45 -5.18 -0.42
N ASP A 143 -4.15 -4.31 0.31
CA ASP A 143 -4.72 -4.64 1.62
C ASP A 143 -6.20 -5.03 1.57
N HIS A 144 -6.81 -5.09 0.39
CA HIS A 144 -8.18 -5.50 0.15
C HIS A 144 -8.25 -6.77 -0.70
N GLN A 145 -9.18 -7.70 -0.38
CA GLN A 145 -9.33 -8.95 -1.13
C GLN A 145 -9.62 -8.70 -2.62
N GLY A 146 -10.54 -7.78 -2.93
CA GLY A 146 -10.90 -7.44 -4.31
C GLY A 146 -9.76 -6.86 -5.14
N ALA A 147 -8.68 -6.36 -4.51
CA ALA A 147 -7.51 -5.86 -5.21
C ALA A 147 -6.62 -6.99 -5.77
N GLN A 148 -6.60 -8.17 -5.13
CA GLN A 148 -5.58 -9.20 -5.36
C GLN A 148 -5.56 -9.71 -6.81
N GLN A 149 -6.73 -10.00 -7.38
CA GLN A 149 -6.84 -10.51 -8.74
C GLN A 149 -6.23 -9.52 -9.76
N GLY A 150 -6.64 -8.25 -9.69
CA GLY A 150 -6.15 -7.25 -10.65
C GLY A 150 -4.66 -6.98 -10.53
N LEU A 151 -4.11 -6.92 -9.30
CA LEU A 151 -2.67 -6.76 -9.07
C LEU A 151 -1.88 -7.92 -9.68
N LYS A 152 -2.33 -9.15 -9.46
CA LYS A 152 -1.72 -10.36 -10.03
C LYS A 152 -1.77 -10.35 -11.56
N GLU A 153 -2.96 -10.20 -12.14
CA GLU A 153 -3.15 -10.23 -13.59
C GLU A 153 -2.34 -9.15 -14.31
N VAL A 154 -2.31 -7.90 -13.78
CA VAL A 154 -1.53 -6.82 -14.39
C VAL A 154 -0.03 -7.13 -14.33
N SER A 155 0.48 -7.70 -13.24
CA SER A 155 1.89 -8.10 -13.17
C SER A 155 2.23 -9.18 -14.19
N GLU A 156 1.34 -10.17 -14.37
CA GLU A 156 1.49 -11.26 -15.36
C GLU A 156 1.38 -10.75 -16.79
N GLU A 157 0.54 -9.77 -17.07
CA GLU A 157 0.37 -9.18 -18.41
C GLU A 157 1.53 -8.24 -18.81
N LEU A 158 2.04 -7.43 -17.86
CA LEU A 158 3.12 -6.50 -18.14
C LEU A 158 4.50 -7.16 -18.17
N GLY A 159 4.71 -8.24 -17.43
CA GLY A 159 5.99 -8.94 -17.38
C GLY A 159 6.53 -9.31 -18.77
N PRO A 160 5.79 -10.07 -19.60
CA PRO A 160 6.20 -10.40 -20.96
C PRO A 160 6.33 -9.18 -21.87
N LYS A 161 5.42 -8.19 -21.76
CA LYS A 161 5.45 -6.97 -22.58
C LYS A 161 6.70 -6.13 -22.32
N TRP A 162 7.29 -6.23 -21.12
CA TRP A 162 8.48 -5.50 -20.71
C TRP A 162 9.74 -6.35 -20.62
N ALA A 163 9.74 -7.54 -21.24
CA ALA A 163 10.86 -8.48 -21.18
C ALA A 163 12.21 -7.86 -21.56
N THR A 164 12.23 -6.92 -22.53
CA THR A 164 13.43 -6.19 -22.96
C THR A 164 13.65 -4.86 -22.24
N SER A 165 12.72 -4.44 -21.39
CA SER A 165 12.84 -3.22 -20.57
C SER A 165 13.73 -3.49 -19.35
N PRO A 166 14.41 -2.47 -18.80
CA PRO A 166 15.02 -2.58 -17.48
C PRO A 166 14.00 -2.64 -16.34
N ALA A 167 12.75 -2.21 -16.57
CA ALA A 167 11.69 -2.21 -15.58
C ALA A 167 11.00 -3.56 -15.44
N ARG A 168 10.54 -3.89 -14.24
CA ARG A 168 9.78 -5.10 -13.89
C ARG A 168 8.62 -4.74 -12.98
N VAL A 169 7.56 -5.54 -13.06
CA VAL A 169 6.40 -5.46 -12.16
C VAL A 169 6.35 -6.75 -11.34
N HIS A 170 6.17 -6.61 -10.04
CA HIS A 170 6.11 -7.70 -9.08
C HIS A 170 4.83 -7.60 -8.26
N TYR A 171 3.97 -8.58 -8.33
CA TYR A 171 2.89 -8.74 -7.38
C TYR A 171 3.38 -9.51 -6.16
N ILE A 172 3.22 -8.93 -4.96
CA ILE A 172 3.69 -9.49 -3.69
C ILE A 172 2.47 -9.95 -2.88
N ALA A 173 2.08 -11.21 -3.10
CA ALA A 173 0.93 -11.82 -2.43
C ALA A 173 1.13 -11.94 -0.90
N GLU A 174 2.37 -12.05 -0.46
CA GLU A 174 2.75 -12.21 0.95
C GLU A 174 2.34 -11.00 1.81
N TYR A 175 2.14 -9.83 1.22
CA TYR A 175 1.58 -8.69 1.94
C TYR A 175 0.17 -8.99 2.48
N TYR A 176 -0.65 -9.71 1.71
CA TYR A 176 -2.04 -10.05 2.07
C TYR A 176 -2.18 -11.45 2.66
N ASP A 177 -1.13 -12.04 3.19
CA ASP A 177 -1.20 -13.37 3.84
C ASP A 177 -1.90 -13.30 5.20
N ARG A 178 -3.23 -13.36 5.15
CA ARG A 178 -4.08 -13.36 6.34
C ARG A 178 -3.90 -14.60 7.22
N SER A 179 -3.43 -15.72 6.65
CA SER A 179 -3.14 -16.94 7.41
C SER A 179 -1.93 -16.70 8.31
N ALA A 180 -0.82 -16.22 7.75
CA ALA A 180 0.39 -15.92 8.51
C ALA A 180 0.12 -14.90 9.63
N VAL A 181 -0.68 -13.86 9.34
CA VAL A 181 -1.08 -12.86 10.35
C VAL A 181 -1.89 -13.51 11.49
N ASN A 182 -2.90 -14.31 11.16
CA ASN A 182 -3.74 -14.98 12.15
C ASN A 182 -2.93 -15.98 13.02
N ASP A 183 -2.02 -16.71 12.40
CA ASP A 183 -1.11 -17.63 13.11
C ASP A 183 -0.19 -16.88 14.06
N TYR A 184 0.37 -15.74 13.64
CA TYR A 184 1.18 -14.88 14.50
C TYR A 184 0.39 -14.36 15.71
N ILE A 185 -0.83 -13.86 15.47
CA ILE A 185 -1.72 -13.37 16.54
C ILE A 185 -2.01 -14.49 17.55
N LYS A 186 -2.29 -15.72 17.06
CA LYS A 186 -2.61 -16.86 17.90
C LYS A 186 -1.40 -17.39 18.63
N THR A 187 -0.27 -17.62 17.95
CA THR A 187 0.88 -18.35 18.50
C THR A 187 1.86 -17.45 19.24
N THR A 188 2.06 -16.22 18.77
CA THR A 188 3.04 -15.29 19.33
C THR A 188 2.40 -14.31 20.30
N LEU A 189 1.24 -13.75 19.95
CA LEU A 189 0.56 -12.80 20.84
C LEU A 189 -0.40 -13.52 21.81
N HIS A 190 -0.62 -14.83 21.64
CA HIS A 190 -1.52 -15.67 22.47
C HIS A 190 -2.96 -15.16 22.51
N ILE A 191 -3.42 -14.59 21.38
CA ILE A 191 -4.78 -14.05 21.24
C ILE A 191 -5.60 -14.98 20.35
N THR A 192 -6.71 -15.47 20.88
CA THR A 192 -7.67 -16.30 20.15
C THR A 192 -8.95 -15.51 19.92
N GLN A 193 -9.29 -15.28 18.65
CA GLN A 193 -10.54 -14.65 18.27
C GLN A 193 -11.63 -15.69 18.05
N LYS A 194 -12.86 -15.38 18.45
CA LYS A 194 -14.04 -16.11 18.01
C LYS A 194 -14.31 -15.74 16.54
N ARG A 195 -14.87 -16.67 15.78
CA ARG A 195 -15.30 -16.36 14.41
C ARG A 195 -16.37 -15.27 14.48
N GLY A 196 -16.07 -14.09 13.98
CA GLY A 196 -16.96 -12.93 13.95
C GLY A 196 -17.47 -12.66 12.53
N GLY A 197 -18.58 -11.91 12.43
CA GLY A 197 -19.00 -11.33 11.17
C GLY A 197 -18.23 -10.05 10.88
N PHE A 198 -18.21 -9.64 9.63
CA PHE A 198 -17.58 -8.41 9.12
C PHE A 198 -16.09 -8.27 9.44
N SER A 199 -15.40 -7.41 8.72
CA SER A 199 -13.96 -7.18 8.85
C SER A 199 -13.56 -6.41 10.12
N ASP A 200 -14.48 -6.16 11.05
CA ASP A 200 -14.19 -5.64 12.40
C ASP A 200 -13.61 -6.76 13.26
N ASN A 201 -12.30 -6.85 13.31
CA ASN A 201 -11.56 -7.88 14.01
C ASN A 201 -10.39 -7.26 14.79
N TYR A 202 -9.75 -8.08 15.65
CA TYR A 202 -8.64 -7.61 16.47
C TYR A 202 -7.46 -7.11 15.65
N TYR A 203 -7.14 -7.76 14.53
CA TYR A 203 -6.09 -7.36 13.61
C TYR A 203 -6.27 -5.91 13.14
N ASN A 204 -7.43 -5.60 12.56
CA ASN A 204 -7.72 -4.26 12.05
C ASN A 204 -7.72 -3.22 13.17
N THR A 205 -8.40 -3.51 14.29
CA THR A 205 -8.48 -2.58 15.43
C THR A 205 -7.10 -2.31 16.03
N ALA A 206 -6.28 -3.33 16.24
CA ALA A 206 -4.96 -3.18 16.84
C ALA A 206 -4.01 -2.36 15.95
N ILE A 207 -3.95 -2.64 14.65
CA ILE A 207 -3.12 -1.87 13.72
C ILE A 207 -3.61 -0.42 13.62
N LEU A 208 -4.92 -0.21 13.43
CA LEU A 208 -5.47 1.15 13.34
C LEU A 208 -5.18 1.97 14.59
N ARG A 209 -5.28 1.35 15.78
CA ARG A 209 -4.88 2.02 17.03
C ARG A 209 -3.41 2.43 17.06
N ALA A 210 -2.55 1.71 16.35
CA ALA A 210 -1.12 2.00 16.27
C ALA A 210 -0.78 3.06 15.21
N VAL A 211 -1.49 3.09 14.06
CA VAL A 211 -1.13 3.96 12.91
C VAL A 211 -2.01 5.20 12.80
N ASN A 212 -3.31 5.08 13.04
CA ASN A 212 -4.27 6.18 13.04
C ASN A 212 -5.38 5.92 14.07
N PRO A 213 -5.19 6.30 15.34
CA PRO A 213 -6.11 6.01 16.42
C PRO A 213 -7.56 6.46 16.18
N GLU A 214 -7.74 7.55 15.45
CA GLU A 214 -9.07 8.09 15.16
C GLU A 214 -9.91 7.19 14.24
N SER A 215 -9.25 6.34 13.43
CA SER A 215 -9.94 5.40 12.55
C SER A 215 -10.62 4.24 13.28
N ALA A 216 -10.33 4.02 14.55
CA ALA A 216 -10.90 2.94 15.37
C ALA A 216 -11.77 3.45 16.53
N ARG A 217 -12.38 4.59 16.40
CA ARG A 217 -13.41 5.22 17.28
C ARG A 217 -13.46 4.68 18.71
N LEU A 218 -12.33 4.74 19.44
CA LEU A 218 -12.21 4.12 20.76
C LEU A 218 -13.14 4.76 21.80
N LYS A 219 -13.34 6.07 21.73
CA LYS A 219 -14.26 6.77 22.64
C LYS A 219 -15.68 6.25 22.44
N GLU A 220 -16.17 6.19 21.23
CA GLU A 220 -17.48 5.73 20.87
C GLU A 220 -17.68 4.24 21.22
N ARG A 221 -16.63 3.42 21.05
CA ARG A 221 -16.63 2.02 21.51
C ARG A 221 -16.77 1.93 23.02
N THR A 222 -16.10 2.80 23.77
CA THR A 222 -16.15 2.83 25.23
C THR A 222 -17.53 3.27 25.71
N ASP A 223 -18.07 4.34 25.13
CA ASP A 223 -19.39 4.87 25.47
C ASP A 223 -20.52 3.87 25.17
N ALA A 224 -20.34 3.03 24.16
CA ALA A 224 -21.28 1.98 23.77
C ALA A 224 -21.03 0.62 24.46
N ASP A 225 -20.09 0.51 25.39
CA ASP A 225 -19.65 -0.74 26.03
C ASP A 225 -19.20 -1.84 25.01
N HIS A 226 -18.58 -1.43 23.90
CA HIS A 226 -18.12 -2.30 22.81
C HIS A 226 -16.57 -2.45 22.77
N LEU A 227 -15.95 -2.60 23.95
CA LEU A 227 -14.50 -2.81 24.07
C LEU A 227 -14.07 -4.29 23.89
N SER A 228 -14.89 -5.08 23.23
CA SER A 228 -14.56 -6.45 22.85
C SER A 228 -14.82 -6.64 21.36
N VAL A 229 -13.82 -7.16 20.63
CA VAL A 229 -13.91 -7.48 19.19
C VAL A 229 -13.65 -8.98 19.01
N ASN A 230 -14.62 -9.69 18.43
CA ASN A 230 -14.55 -11.14 18.25
C ASN A 230 -14.17 -11.91 19.53
N GLY A 231 -14.70 -11.44 20.68
CA GLY A 231 -14.47 -12.02 21.98
C GLY A 231 -13.09 -11.66 22.62
N VAL A 232 -12.34 -10.79 22.00
CA VAL A 232 -11.06 -10.28 22.53
C VAL A 232 -11.31 -8.91 23.17
N ASN A 233 -10.97 -8.76 24.45
CA ASN A 233 -11.02 -7.48 25.15
C ASN A 233 -9.88 -6.58 24.65
N LEU A 234 -10.20 -5.35 24.27
CA LEU A 234 -9.21 -4.36 23.83
C LEU A 234 -8.42 -3.73 24.98
N LYS A 235 -8.83 -3.93 26.24
CA LYS A 235 -8.11 -3.43 27.42
C LYS A 235 -7.01 -4.41 27.88
N PRO A 236 -5.87 -3.93 28.37
CA PRO A 236 -5.46 -2.52 28.38
C PRO A 236 -5.17 -2.02 26.95
N ILE A 237 -5.58 -0.79 26.64
CA ILE A 237 -5.48 -0.22 25.29
C ILE A 237 -4.03 -0.12 24.82
N GLU A 238 -3.11 0.19 25.74
CA GLU A 238 -1.68 0.26 25.48
C GLU A 238 -1.17 -1.09 24.95
N LYS A 239 -1.65 -2.20 25.49
CA LYS A 239 -1.28 -3.54 25.02
C LYS A 239 -1.83 -3.85 23.64
N THR A 240 -3.04 -3.39 23.36
CA THR A 240 -3.62 -3.50 22.00
C THR A 240 -2.79 -2.70 20.98
N ILE A 241 -2.33 -1.50 21.34
CA ILE A 241 -1.44 -0.69 20.49
C ILE A 241 -0.08 -1.39 20.28
N GLU A 242 0.53 -1.91 21.33
CA GLU A 242 1.79 -2.67 21.23
C GLU A 242 1.63 -3.88 20.30
N ASN A 243 0.55 -4.63 20.45
CA ASN A 243 0.25 -5.77 19.58
C ASN A 243 0.04 -5.33 18.11
N GLY A 244 -0.64 -4.21 17.90
CA GLY A 244 -0.80 -3.62 16.56
C GLY A 244 0.55 -3.29 15.90
N LYS A 245 1.47 -2.69 16.64
CA LYS A 245 2.84 -2.42 16.18
C LYS A 245 3.61 -3.70 15.88
N ALA A 246 3.47 -4.72 16.73
CA ALA A 246 4.13 -6.02 16.53
C ALA A 246 3.60 -6.74 15.27
N ILE A 247 2.29 -6.72 15.04
CA ILE A 247 1.67 -7.29 13.83
C ILE A 247 2.17 -6.55 12.58
N LEU A 248 2.18 -5.22 12.62
CA LEU A 248 2.65 -4.39 11.51
C LEU A 248 4.13 -4.65 11.19
N GLN A 249 4.96 -4.82 12.23
CA GLN A 249 6.38 -5.16 12.07
C GLN A 249 6.55 -6.54 11.42
N MET A 250 5.81 -7.55 11.86
CA MET A 250 5.84 -8.90 11.29
C MET A 250 5.44 -8.87 9.81
N GLN A 251 4.34 -8.20 9.47
CA GLN A 251 3.86 -8.04 8.09
C GLN A 251 4.88 -7.29 7.21
N THR A 252 5.50 -6.25 7.76
CA THR A 252 6.58 -5.51 7.10
C THR A 252 7.76 -6.42 6.78
N ASP A 253 8.22 -7.20 7.74
CA ASP A 253 9.38 -8.07 7.60
C ASP A 253 9.15 -9.18 6.55
N GLN A 254 7.98 -9.78 6.58
CA GLN A 254 7.55 -10.77 5.60
C GLN A 254 7.51 -10.18 4.20
N THR A 255 6.90 -9.00 4.05
CA THR A 255 6.76 -8.32 2.76
C THR A 255 8.11 -7.89 2.20
N VAL A 256 8.98 -7.30 3.01
CA VAL A 256 10.35 -6.93 2.58
C VAL A 256 11.14 -8.14 2.11
N LYS A 257 11.06 -9.27 2.84
CA LYS A 257 11.70 -10.52 2.43
C LYS A 257 11.18 -11.02 1.07
N ALA A 258 9.87 -10.97 0.86
CA ALA A 258 9.24 -11.36 -0.40
C ALA A 258 9.65 -10.44 -1.57
N ILE A 259 9.64 -9.12 -1.36
CA ILE A 259 10.11 -8.13 -2.35
C ILE A 259 11.57 -8.41 -2.73
N GLN A 260 12.44 -8.59 -1.73
CA GLN A 260 13.86 -8.87 -1.98
C GLN A 260 14.08 -10.19 -2.73
N ALA A 261 13.25 -11.21 -2.47
CA ALA A 261 13.31 -12.48 -3.19
C ALA A 261 12.87 -12.31 -4.64
N ALA A 262 11.75 -11.62 -4.89
CA ALA A 262 11.23 -11.33 -6.22
C ALA A 262 12.24 -10.54 -7.08
N VAL A 263 12.85 -9.51 -6.52
CA VAL A 263 13.86 -8.68 -7.21
C VAL A 263 15.15 -9.48 -7.48
N ARG A 264 15.62 -10.30 -6.53
CA ARG A 264 16.84 -11.14 -6.72
C ARG A 264 16.64 -12.28 -7.71
N GLY A 265 15.47 -12.89 -7.76
CA GLY A 265 15.15 -13.97 -8.71
C GLY A 265 15.32 -13.57 -10.18
N ARG A 266 15.48 -12.27 -10.43
CA ARG A 266 15.85 -11.67 -11.72
C ARG A 266 17.33 -11.86 -12.09
N SER A 267 18.25 -11.80 -11.11
CA SER A 267 19.70 -11.81 -11.35
C SER A 267 20.23 -13.20 -11.73
N ALA A 268 19.38 -14.23 -11.65
CA ALA A 268 19.74 -15.64 -11.89
C ALA A 268 19.22 -16.20 -13.24
N LYS A 269 18.58 -15.39 -14.07
CA LYS A 269 18.13 -15.72 -15.44
C LYS A 269 18.79 -14.80 -16.44
#